data_ea2d75bb47bcbadbb57610598f885e20
#
_entry.id   ea2d75bb47bcbadbb57610598f885e20
#
_cell.length_a   1.000
_cell.length_b   1.000
_cell.length_c   1.000
_cell.angle_alpha   90.00
_cell.angle_beta   90.00
_cell.angle_gamma   90.00
#
_symmetry.space_group_name_H-M   'P 1'
#
loop_
_entity.id
_entity.type
_entity.pdbx_description
1 polymer ?
#
loop_
_entity_poly.entity_id
_entity_poly.type
_entity_poly.pdbx_seq_one_letter_code
_entity_poly.pdbx_strand_id
1 'polypeptide(L)'
;MTVYRRNPTAEEAKARDFAAVSMDLIRWFRISERLAALGHDVDLAVPDAASAWPLNPHREAAALPRVALSQVRWHEYDVVKTLFHRGFEVLEEYGGAQHPFIISKLGSVVASRDIDGVHFYGETRRRLYATQQRIRKASRYVTVLSPSARALWTDCFEASDNTLLVPGGVDAVVPAAGADPYPERGKPRVLFAGNIYNEGSQPEANAVLVSKLNQLGRSLGRRGARLYLLGSGDVSRLDPEHVTYLGAVEYRRSWDYMRHADVGVVVVAGTFSHNNESTKIYHYLRVGLPVVSEAGFPNDNVVTESRLGFVVENGDIEGMAAKVIEAAQRAWDRESAIRYILENHTWEKRVDTYAALLTRHFARRMP
;
A
#
# COMPACT_ATOMS: atom_id res chain seq x y z
N MET A 1 -15.18 -3.06 -14.87
CA MET A 1 -14.23 -1.96 -15.20
C MET A 1 -13.55 -1.45 -13.94
N THR A 2 -12.25 -1.30 -13.93
CA THR A 2 -11.51 -0.65 -12.85
C THR A 2 -10.75 0.57 -13.37
N VAL A 3 -10.85 1.69 -12.66
CA VAL A 3 -10.30 2.99 -13.07
C VAL A 3 -9.03 3.30 -12.29
N TYR A 4 -7.95 3.58 -13.00
CA TYR A 4 -6.67 3.97 -12.40
C TYR A 4 -6.47 5.49 -12.44
N ARG A 5 -5.90 6.04 -11.39
CA ARG A 5 -5.88 7.46 -11.07
C ARG A 5 -4.74 8.29 -11.67
N ARG A 6 -3.65 7.66 -12.13
CA ARG A 6 -2.39 8.37 -12.37
C ARG A 6 -2.00 8.35 -13.84
N ASN A 7 -1.75 9.53 -14.38
CA ASN A 7 -0.96 9.62 -15.59
C ASN A 7 0.50 9.33 -15.24
N PRO A 8 1.18 8.49 -16.02
CA PRO A 8 2.61 8.32 -15.89
C PRO A 8 3.33 9.65 -16.17
N THR A 9 4.42 9.88 -15.48
CA THR A 9 5.33 10.95 -15.88
C THR A 9 5.98 10.59 -17.22
N ALA A 10 6.47 11.60 -17.96
CA ALA A 10 7.18 11.35 -19.19
C ALA A 10 8.43 10.46 -19.00
N GLU A 11 9.05 10.49 -17.81
CA GLU A 11 10.18 9.65 -17.44
C GLU A 11 9.75 8.19 -17.19
N GLU A 12 8.65 7.97 -16.47
CA GLU A 12 8.06 6.64 -16.26
C GLU A 12 7.63 6.02 -17.60
N ALA A 13 7.09 6.84 -18.52
CA ALA A 13 6.72 6.39 -19.85
C ALA A 13 7.95 6.00 -20.70
N LYS A 14 9.07 6.69 -20.55
CA LYS A 14 10.33 6.40 -21.24
C LYS A 14 11.04 5.16 -20.69
N ALA A 15 11.01 4.95 -19.38
CA ALA A 15 11.70 3.84 -18.74
C ALA A 15 11.15 2.47 -19.13
N ARG A 16 9.94 2.37 -19.69
CA ARG A 16 9.22 1.11 -20.03
C ARG A 16 9.33 0.01 -18.98
N ASP A 17 9.95 0.32 -17.88
CA ASP A 17 10.22 -0.52 -16.73
C ASP A 17 9.43 0.01 -15.57
N PHE A 18 8.49 -0.79 -15.08
CA PHE A 18 7.86 -0.58 -13.77
C PHE A 18 8.86 -0.87 -12.65
N ALA A 19 10.09 -0.33 -12.77
CA ALA A 19 11.16 -0.55 -11.81
C ALA A 19 10.72 -0.12 -10.40
N ALA A 20 9.94 0.95 -10.31
CA ALA A 20 9.39 1.47 -9.06
C ALA A 20 7.86 1.51 -9.10
N VAL A 21 7.22 0.36 -9.19
CA VAL A 21 5.74 0.28 -9.16
C VAL A 21 5.25 0.62 -7.76
N SER A 22 4.43 1.67 -7.66
CA SER A 22 3.82 2.04 -6.38
C SER A 22 2.83 0.96 -5.90
N MET A 23 2.71 0.79 -4.58
CA MET A 23 1.82 -0.21 -3.99
C MET A 23 0.34 -0.01 -4.33
N ASP A 24 -0.08 1.20 -4.71
CA ASP A 24 -1.43 1.47 -5.18
C ASP A 24 -1.67 0.84 -6.56
N LEU A 25 -0.68 0.87 -7.46
CA LEU A 25 -0.75 0.21 -8.76
C LEU A 25 -0.79 -1.31 -8.60
N ILE A 26 0.07 -1.88 -7.75
CA ILE A 26 0.09 -3.32 -7.46
C ILE A 26 -1.27 -3.77 -6.92
N ARG A 27 -1.80 -3.07 -5.92
CA ARG A 27 -3.12 -3.35 -5.33
C ARG A 27 -4.24 -3.34 -6.37
N TRP A 28 -4.26 -2.31 -7.21
CA TRP A 28 -5.26 -2.17 -8.27
C TRP A 28 -5.19 -3.33 -9.26
N PHE A 29 -3.98 -3.67 -9.72
CA PHE A 29 -3.75 -4.73 -10.66
C PHE A 29 -4.08 -6.11 -10.05
N ARG A 30 -3.58 -6.43 -8.85
CA ARG A 30 -3.79 -7.72 -8.20
C ARG A 30 -5.25 -8.02 -7.91
N ILE A 31 -6.01 -7.04 -7.44
CA ILE A 31 -7.44 -7.22 -7.22
C ILE A 31 -8.15 -7.50 -8.55
N SER A 32 -7.80 -6.78 -9.60
CA SER A 32 -8.38 -6.95 -10.93
C SER A 32 -8.04 -8.32 -11.53
N GLU A 33 -6.77 -8.73 -11.45
CA GLU A 33 -6.30 -10.03 -11.90
C GLU A 33 -7.01 -11.20 -11.19
N ARG A 34 -7.20 -11.09 -9.87
CA ARG A 34 -7.89 -12.13 -9.10
C ARG A 34 -9.39 -12.19 -9.37
N LEU A 35 -10.03 -11.06 -9.61
CA LEU A 35 -11.42 -11.06 -10.08
C LEU A 35 -11.54 -11.76 -11.44
N ALA A 36 -10.63 -11.50 -12.38
CA ALA A 36 -10.59 -12.18 -13.66
C ALA A 36 -10.37 -13.71 -13.50
N ALA A 37 -9.50 -14.11 -12.58
CA ALA A 37 -9.27 -15.53 -12.28
C ALA A 37 -10.50 -16.23 -11.67
N LEU A 38 -11.45 -15.48 -11.11
CA LEU A 38 -12.74 -15.99 -10.63
C LEU A 38 -13.82 -16.03 -11.72
N GLY A 39 -13.47 -15.75 -12.97
CA GLY A 39 -14.38 -15.81 -14.13
C GLY A 39 -15.11 -14.50 -14.43
N HIS A 40 -14.73 -13.38 -13.83
CA HIS A 40 -15.25 -12.06 -14.19
C HIS A 40 -14.50 -11.50 -15.40
N ASP A 41 -15.21 -10.89 -16.34
CA ASP A 41 -14.60 -10.08 -17.40
C ASP A 41 -14.15 -8.73 -16.82
N VAL A 42 -12.83 -8.51 -16.80
CA VAL A 42 -12.24 -7.35 -16.13
C VAL A 42 -11.40 -6.52 -17.08
N ASP A 43 -11.87 -5.32 -17.38
CA ASP A 43 -11.11 -4.34 -18.14
C ASP A 43 -10.47 -3.29 -17.22
N LEU A 44 -9.29 -2.85 -17.57
CA LEU A 44 -8.58 -1.77 -16.90
C LEU A 44 -8.76 -0.47 -17.65
N ALA A 45 -9.49 0.49 -17.07
CA ALA A 45 -9.58 1.83 -17.61
C ALA A 45 -8.30 2.60 -17.27
N VAL A 46 -7.57 3.01 -18.28
CA VAL A 46 -6.28 3.69 -18.14
C VAL A 46 -6.28 5.01 -18.90
N PRO A 47 -5.44 6.01 -18.50
CA PRO A 47 -5.23 7.19 -19.30
C PRO A 47 -4.84 6.83 -20.73
N ASP A 48 -5.27 7.60 -21.72
CA ASP A 48 -5.08 7.31 -23.14
C ASP A 48 -3.58 7.10 -23.49
N ALA A 49 -2.70 7.89 -22.90
CA ALA A 49 -1.25 7.74 -23.07
C ALA A 49 -0.69 6.42 -22.46
N ALA A 50 -1.42 5.79 -21.55
CA ALA A 50 -1.01 4.58 -20.84
C ALA A 50 -1.63 3.29 -21.44
N SER A 51 -2.47 3.39 -22.45
CA SER A 51 -3.16 2.24 -23.05
C SER A 51 -2.19 1.21 -23.65
N ALA A 52 -1.00 1.64 -24.08
CA ALA A 52 0.06 0.78 -24.59
C ALA A 52 1.03 0.23 -23.53
N TRP A 53 0.85 0.57 -22.26
CA TRP A 53 1.79 0.17 -21.21
C TRP A 53 1.65 -1.28 -20.81
N PRO A 54 2.76 -2.00 -20.56
CA PRO A 54 2.72 -3.29 -19.90
C PRO A 54 2.46 -3.06 -18.40
N LEU A 55 1.21 -3.16 -17.96
CA LEU A 55 0.80 -2.94 -16.57
C LEU A 55 1.04 -4.15 -15.64
N ASN A 56 1.81 -5.12 -16.09
CA ASN A 56 2.07 -6.29 -15.29
C ASN A 56 3.37 -6.14 -14.49
N PRO A 57 3.32 -5.95 -13.16
CA PRO A 57 4.51 -5.92 -12.32
C PRO A 57 5.24 -7.26 -12.25
N HIS A 58 4.58 -8.34 -12.69
CA HIS A 58 5.17 -9.66 -12.92
C HIS A 58 4.89 -10.05 -14.36
N ARG A 59 5.88 -10.11 -15.19
CA ARG A 59 5.79 -10.43 -16.64
C ARG A 59 5.05 -11.75 -16.96
N GLU A 60 4.73 -12.54 -15.94
CA GLU A 60 4.13 -13.87 -16.03
C GLU A 60 2.60 -13.89 -15.83
N ALA A 61 1.98 -12.77 -15.37
CA ALA A 61 0.54 -12.74 -15.18
C ALA A 61 -0.21 -12.44 -16.47
N ALA A 62 -1.40 -13.01 -16.63
CA ALA A 62 -2.26 -12.76 -17.78
C ALA A 62 -2.49 -11.27 -18.01
N ALA A 63 -2.30 -10.79 -19.21
CA ALA A 63 -2.53 -9.40 -19.57
C ALA A 63 -4.04 -9.12 -19.50
N LEU A 64 -4.48 -8.33 -18.52
CA LEU A 64 -5.86 -7.83 -18.49
C LEU A 64 -6.06 -6.84 -19.63
N PRO A 65 -7.23 -6.88 -20.31
CA PRO A 65 -7.58 -5.89 -21.32
C PRO A 65 -7.53 -4.48 -20.77
N ARG A 66 -7.05 -3.56 -21.58
CA ARG A 66 -6.95 -2.13 -21.26
C ARG A 66 -7.78 -1.32 -22.21
N VAL A 67 -8.54 -0.40 -21.66
CA VAL A 67 -9.38 0.51 -22.44
C VAL A 67 -8.95 1.93 -22.09
N ALA A 68 -8.65 2.73 -23.11
CA ALA A 68 -8.37 4.15 -22.93
C ALA A 68 -9.60 4.85 -22.34
N LEU A 69 -9.40 5.72 -21.37
CA LEU A 69 -10.51 6.38 -20.64
C LEU A 69 -11.48 7.10 -21.59
N SER A 70 -10.96 7.71 -22.67
CA SER A 70 -11.78 8.37 -23.71
C SER A 70 -12.65 7.40 -24.53
N GLN A 71 -12.35 6.10 -24.50
CA GLN A 71 -13.06 5.06 -25.28
C GLN A 71 -13.99 4.20 -24.41
N VAL A 72 -14.03 4.44 -23.09
CA VAL A 72 -14.85 3.63 -22.19
C VAL A 72 -16.33 3.89 -22.41
N ARG A 73 -17.07 2.84 -22.72
CA ARG A 73 -18.53 2.84 -22.77
C ARG A 73 -19.09 2.35 -21.44
N TRP A 74 -19.21 3.28 -20.48
CA TRP A 74 -19.54 2.98 -19.09
C TRP A 74 -20.76 2.09 -18.90
N HIS A 75 -21.78 2.26 -19.72
CA HIS A 75 -23.06 1.53 -19.65
C HIS A 75 -22.96 0.06 -20.06
N GLU A 76 -21.85 -0.35 -20.66
CA GLU A 76 -21.62 -1.77 -21.04
C GLU A 76 -21.06 -2.61 -19.89
N TYR A 77 -20.69 -1.97 -18.77
CA TYR A 77 -20.18 -2.66 -17.59
C TYR A 77 -21.25 -2.85 -16.53
N ASP A 78 -21.29 -4.02 -15.89
CA ASP A 78 -22.16 -4.25 -14.73
C ASP A 78 -21.66 -3.50 -13.49
N VAL A 79 -20.35 -3.31 -13.36
CA VAL A 79 -19.71 -2.69 -12.20
C VAL A 79 -18.52 -1.81 -12.61
N VAL A 80 -18.46 -0.62 -12.03
CA VAL A 80 -17.29 0.26 -12.12
C VAL A 80 -16.61 0.36 -10.76
N LYS A 81 -15.32 0.08 -10.70
CA LYS A 81 -14.53 0.19 -9.46
C LYS A 81 -13.49 1.29 -9.60
N THR A 82 -13.47 2.21 -8.62
CA THR A 82 -12.47 3.29 -8.56
C THR A 82 -11.47 3.05 -7.44
N LEU A 83 -10.28 3.64 -7.57
CA LEU A 83 -9.23 3.58 -6.58
C LEU A 83 -8.88 4.99 -6.09
N PHE A 84 -9.08 5.24 -4.79
CA PHE A 84 -8.85 6.50 -4.09
C PHE A 84 -9.72 7.68 -4.62
N HIS A 85 -9.57 8.84 -4.02
CA HIS A 85 -10.29 10.05 -4.41
C HIS A 85 -10.06 10.38 -5.89
N ARG A 86 -8.79 10.34 -6.33
CA ARG A 86 -8.45 10.67 -7.73
C ARG A 86 -9.05 9.70 -8.73
N GLY A 87 -9.16 8.41 -8.42
CA GLY A 87 -9.85 7.45 -9.30
C GLY A 87 -11.31 7.77 -9.50
N PHE A 88 -11.99 8.31 -8.48
CA PHE A 88 -13.35 8.79 -8.60
C PHE A 88 -13.44 10.11 -9.37
N GLU A 89 -12.53 11.05 -9.13
CA GLU A 89 -12.45 12.31 -9.90
C GLU A 89 -12.25 12.03 -11.40
N VAL A 90 -11.41 11.06 -11.75
CA VAL A 90 -11.23 10.61 -13.14
C VAL A 90 -12.53 10.01 -13.69
N LEU A 91 -13.24 9.21 -12.90
CA LEU A 91 -14.54 8.69 -13.32
C LEU A 91 -15.56 9.81 -13.63
N GLU A 92 -15.58 10.86 -12.81
CA GLU A 92 -16.42 12.05 -13.06
C GLU A 92 -16.00 12.77 -14.34
N GLU A 93 -14.71 13.00 -14.52
CA GLU A 93 -14.12 13.68 -15.67
C GLU A 93 -14.50 13.03 -17.01
N TYR A 94 -14.58 11.69 -17.04
CA TYR A 94 -14.93 10.92 -18.22
C TYR A 94 -16.40 10.44 -18.26
N GLY A 95 -17.27 11.04 -17.46
CA GLY A 95 -18.73 10.84 -17.53
C GLY A 95 -19.24 9.52 -16.93
N GLY A 96 -18.40 8.76 -16.23
CA GLY A 96 -18.79 7.47 -15.65
C GLY A 96 -19.47 7.56 -14.27
N ALA A 97 -19.57 8.74 -13.67
CA ALA A 97 -20.10 8.90 -12.31
C ALA A 97 -21.63 8.64 -12.19
N GLN A 98 -22.34 8.55 -13.31
CA GLN A 98 -23.76 8.19 -13.35
C GLN A 98 -24.00 6.66 -13.42
N HIS A 99 -22.93 5.86 -13.42
CA HIS A 99 -23.06 4.42 -13.46
C HIS A 99 -23.79 3.88 -12.23
N PRO A 100 -24.79 2.97 -12.39
CA PRO A 100 -25.66 2.54 -11.29
C PRO A 100 -24.96 1.69 -10.23
N PHE A 101 -23.82 1.11 -10.56
CA PHE A 101 -23.08 0.25 -9.63
C PHE A 101 -21.59 0.63 -9.58
N ILE A 102 -21.29 1.62 -8.75
CA ILE A 102 -19.92 2.07 -8.49
C ILE A 102 -19.45 1.50 -7.15
N ILE A 103 -18.23 0.93 -7.13
CA ILE A 103 -17.50 0.56 -5.92
C ILE A 103 -16.29 1.50 -5.80
N SER A 104 -16.30 2.40 -4.83
CA SER A 104 -15.18 3.30 -4.59
C SER A 104 -14.29 2.79 -3.46
N LYS A 105 -13.02 2.49 -3.77
CA LYS A 105 -12.03 2.14 -2.75
C LYS A 105 -11.31 3.40 -2.29
N LEU A 106 -11.44 3.71 -1.02
CA LEU A 106 -10.65 4.74 -0.36
C LEU A 106 -9.31 4.19 0.16
N GLY A 107 -8.28 5.04 0.14
CA GLY A 107 -7.09 4.88 0.94
C GLY A 107 -7.34 5.47 2.33
N SER A 108 -6.85 6.69 2.56
CA SER A 108 -7.21 7.44 3.77
C SER A 108 -8.63 7.99 3.65
N VAL A 109 -9.37 7.89 4.74
CA VAL A 109 -10.59 8.67 4.95
C VAL A 109 -10.18 10.04 5.52
N VAL A 110 -10.80 11.09 5.02
CA VAL A 110 -10.51 12.48 5.41
C VAL A 110 -11.64 13.01 6.27
N ALA A 111 -11.31 13.62 7.39
CA ALA A 111 -12.28 14.16 8.34
C ALA A 111 -13.01 15.39 7.80
N SER A 112 -14.20 15.67 8.33
CA SER A 112 -15.01 16.86 8.00
C SER A 112 -14.36 18.18 8.46
N ARG A 113 -13.49 18.11 9.48
CA ARG A 113 -12.72 19.22 10.07
C ARG A 113 -11.24 18.90 10.12
N ASP A 114 -10.41 19.91 10.29
CA ASP A 114 -8.99 19.70 10.53
C ASP A 114 -8.80 19.00 11.87
N ILE A 115 -7.89 18.05 11.90
CA ILE A 115 -7.45 17.32 13.08
C ILE A 115 -5.94 17.47 13.15
N ASP A 116 -5.43 17.92 14.29
CA ASP A 116 -4.01 18.16 14.49
C ASP A 116 -3.18 16.91 14.19
N GLY A 117 -2.12 17.11 13.44
CA GLY A 117 -1.20 16.05 13.04
C GLY A 117 -1.74 15.06 12.00
N VAL A 118 -2.94 15.23 11.48
CA VAL A 118 -3.46 14.42 10.36
C VAL A 118 -2.94 14.97 9.03
N HIS A 119 -2.53 14.05 8.17
CA HIS A 119 -1.86 14.33 6.89
C HIS A 119 -2.61 15.29 5.95
N PHE A 120 -3.94 15.29 5.98
CA PHE A 120 -4.75 16.15 5.14
C PHE A 120 -5.43 17.23 5.98
N TYR A 121 -5.01 18.47 5.80
CA TYR A 121 -5.60 19.64 6.45
C TYR A 121 -5.73 20.82 5.47
N GLY A 122 -6.36 21.88 5.92
CA GLY A 122 -6.56 23.08 5.13
C GLY A 122 -7.32 22.83 3.83
N GLU A 123 -6.83 23.40 2.73
CA GLU A 123 -7.46 23.31 1.41
C GLU A 123 -7.48 21.87 0.86
N THR A 124 -6.38 21.15 1.02
CA THR A 124 -6.30 19.75 0.57
C THR A 124 -7.36 18.90 1.25
N ARG A 125 -7.52 19.05 2.56
CA ARG A 125 -8.58 18.35 3.29
C ARG A 125 -9.98 18.71 2.77
N ARG A 126 -10.27 20.01 2.61
CA ARG A 126 -11.58 20.46 2.10
C ARG A 126 -11.89 19.86 0.73
N ARG A 127 -10.92 19.89 -0.18
CA ARG A 127 -11.08 19.31 -1.53
C ARG A 127 -11.33 17.80 -1.48
N LEU A 128 -10.54 17.06 -0.73
CA LEU A 128 -10.70 15.61 -0.61
C LEU A 128 -12.00 15.24 0.10
N TYR A 129 -12.41 16.00 1.12
CA TYR A 129 -13.68 15.79 1.80
C TYR A 129 -14.86 16.03 0.86
N ALA A 130 -14.82 17.09 0.05
CA ALA A 130 -15.84 17.32 -0.98
C ALA A 130 -15.90 16.17 -2.01
N THR A 131 -14.75 15.59 -2.38
CA THR A 131 -14.74 14.39 -3.22
C THR A 131 -15.37 13.20 -2.50
N GLN A 132 -15.10 12.99 -1.21
CA GLN A 132 -15.76 11.95 -0.41
C GLN A 132 -17.29 12.12 -0.34
N GLN A 133 -17.77 13.34 -0.26
CA GLN A 133 -19.23 13.61 -0.31
C GLN A 133 -19.84 13.17 -1.64
N ARG A 134 -19.17 13.40 -2.76
CA ARG A 134 -19.62 12.94 -4.08
C ARG A 134 -19.52 11.41 -4.19
N ILE A 135 -18.43 10.82 -3.71
CA ILE A 135 -18.28 9.36 -3.62
C ILE A 135 -19.44 8.74 -2.83
N ARG A 136 -19.78 9.32 -1.66
CA ARG A 136 -20.88 8.84 -0.82
C ARG A 136 -22.23 8.83 -1.56
N LYS A 137 -22.47 9.84 -2.42
CA LYS A 137 -23.71 9.96 -3.19
C LYS A 137 -23.78 9.02 -4.38
N ALA A 138 -22.66 8.86 -5.10
CA ALA A 138 -22.63 8.13 -6.36
C ALA A 138 -22.32 6.62 -6.18
N SER A 139 -21.59 6.24 -5.13
CA SER A 139 -21.15 4.86 -4.98
C SER A 139 -22.19 3.97 -4.34
N ARG A 140 -22.44 2.82 -4.98
CA ARG A 140 -23.27 1.76 -4.39
C ARG A 140 -22.58 1.15 -3.15
N TYR A 141 -21.25 1.04 -3.22
CA TYR A 141 -20.40 0.57 -2.11
C TYR A 141 -19.14 1.40 -2.00
N VAL A 142 -18.70 1.59 -0.77
CA VAL A 142 -17.41 2.19 -0.43
C VAL A 142 -16.57 1.16 0.31
N THR A 143 -15.32 1.00 -0.07
CA THR A 143 -14.39 0.13 0.64
C THR A 143 -13.28 0.94 1.30
N VAL A 144 -13.01 0.64 2.56
CA VAL A 144 -11.99 1.29 3.39
C VAL A 144 -10.96 0.27 3.86
N LEU A 145 -9.77 0.76 4.28
CA LEU A 145 -8.62 -0.10 4.59
C LEU A 145 -8.66 -0.69 5.99
N SER A 146 -9.23 0.03 6.96
CA SER A 146 -9.06 -0.32 8.37
C SER A 146 -10.33 -0.04 9.17
N PRO A 147 -10.47 -0.63 10.38
CA PRO A 147 -11.56 -0.32 11.30
C PRO A 147 -11.61 1.17 11.66
N SER A 148 -10.45 1.82 11.88
CA SER A 148 -10.38 3.25 12.19
C SER A 148 -10.82 4.12 11.00
N ALA A 149 -10.44 3.75 9.77
CA ALA A 149 -10.95 4.41 8.56
C ALA A 149 -12.47 4.23 8.41
N ARG A 150 -13.01 3.06 8.76
CA ARG A 150 -14.45 2.81 8.76
C ARG A 150 -15.17 3.65 9.81
N ALA A 151 -14.63 3.75 11.02
CA ALA A 151 -15.18 4.59 12.08
C ALA A 151 -15.23 6.06 11.65
N LEU A 152 -14.13 6.59 11.13
CA LEU A 152 -14.06 7.98 10.64
C LEU A 152 -15.05 8.23 9.47
N TRP A 153 -15.20 7.25 8.56
CA TRP A 153 -16.18 7.34 7.48
C TRP A 153 -17.60 7.39 8.04
N THR A 154 -17.90 6.56 9.02
CA THR A 154 -19.19 6.53 9.71
C THR A 154 -19.51 7.86 10.39
N ASP A 155 -18.54 8.42 11.11
CA ASP A 155 -18.69 9.74 11.76
C ASP A 155 -18.95 10.86 10.75
N CYS A 156 -18.33 10.80 9.58
CA CYS A 156 -18.49 11.83 8.55
C CYS A 156 -19.81 11.73 7.76
N PHE A 157 -20.36 10.51 7.59
CA PHE A 157 -21.41 10.24 6.61
C PHE A 157 -22.59 9.41 7.15
N GLU A 158 -22.70 9.30 8.47
CA GLU A 158 -23.75 8.52 9.16
C GLU A 158 -23.78 7.07 8.64
N ALA A 159 -23.17 6.17 9.35
CA ALA A 159 -22.90 4.78 9.07
C ALA A 159 -23.73 4.17 7.93
N SER A 160 -23.12 3.59 6.97
CA SER A 160 -23.86 2.96 5.90
C SER A 160 -23.53 1.47 5.80
N ASP A 161 -24.55 0.66 5.66
CA ASP A 161 -24.46 -0.78 5.38
C ASP A 161 -23.71 -1.09 4.08
N ASN A 162 -23.41 -0.04 3.30
CA ASN A 162 -22.65 -0.13 2.05
C ASN A 162 -21.14 0.14 2.22
N THR A 163 -20.63 0.21 3.45
CA THR A 163 -19.19 0.37 3.71
C THR A 163 -18.54 -0.96 4.07
N LEU A 164 -17.63 -1.42 3.23
CA LEU A 164 -16.93 -2.69 3.38
C LEU A 164 -15.48 -2.48 3.83
N LEU A 165 -15.00 -3.35 4.71
CA LEU A 165 -13.60 -3.38 5.11
C LEU A 165 -12.83 -4.26 4.12
N VAL A 166 -11.89 -3.66 3.40
CA VAL A 166 -10.97 -4.36 2.49
C VAL A 166 -9.55 -3.87 2.76
N PRO A 167 -8.84 -4.51 3.69
CA PRO A 167 -7.47 -4.17 4.06
C PRO A 167 -6.48 -4.29 2.90
N GLY A 168 -5.24 -3.92 3.13
CA GLY A 168 -4.12 -4.24 2.27
C GLY A 168 -3.84 -5.73 2.20
N GLY A 169 -3.04 -6.15 1.25
CA GLY A 169 -2.65 -7.54 1.06
C GLY A 169 -1.25 -7.67 0.51
N VAL A 170 -0.81 -8.90 0.34
CA VAL A 170 0.48 -9.27 -0.23
C VAL A 170 0.31 -10.42 -1.23
N ASP A 171 1.28 -10.60 -2.11
CA ASP A 171 1.28 -11.71 -3.07
C ASP A 171 1.42 -13.07 -2.35
N ALA A 172 0.52 -14.01 -2.67
CA ALA A 172 0.63 -15.39 -2.17
C ALA A 172 1.84 -16.11 -2.78
N VAL A 173 2.14 -15.83 -4.04
CA VAL A 173 3.32 -16.34 -4.72
C VAL A 173 4.33 -15.20 -4.85
N VAL A 174 5.54 -15.42 -4.36
CA VAL A 174 6.64 -14.46 -4.46
C VAL A 174 7.76 -15.04 -5.34
N PRO A 175 8.57 -14.21 -6.01
CA PRO A 175 9.65 -14.70 -6.85
C PRO A 175 10.59 -15.66 -6.10
N ALA A 176 11.24 -16.58 -6.79
CA ALA A 176 12.30 -17.39 -6.20
C ALA A 176 13.41 -16.50 -5.63
N ALA A 177 14.10 -16.99 -4.58
CA ALA A 177 15.18 -16.25 -3.97
C ALA A 177 16.31 -16.00 -4.98
N GLY A 178 16.72 -14.75 -5.11
CA GLY A 178 17.90 -14.33 -5.85
C GLY A 178 19.16 -14.29 -4.99
N ALA A 179 20.26 -13.82 -5.59
CA ALA A 179 21.50 -13.59 -4.90
C ALA A 179 21.36 -12.44 -3.89
N ASP A 180 22.22 -12.47 -2.86
CA ASP A 180 22.32 -11.43 -1.85
C ASP A 180 22.63 -10.06 -2.50
N PRO A 181 21.70 -9.08 -2.43
CA PRO A 181 21.85 -7.81 -3.10
C PRO A 181 22.56 -6.74 -2.26
N TYR A 182 22.88 -7.03 -0.99
CA TYR A 182 23.46 -6.04 -0.09
C TYR A 182 24.96 -5.82 -0.36
N PRO A 183 25.42 -4.55 -0.28
CA PRO A 183 26.83 -4.23 -0.56
C PRO A 183 27.79 -4.69 0.53
N GLU A 184 27.32 -4.81 1.77
CA GLU A 184 28.15 -5.13 2.93
C GLU A 184 27.71 -6.43 3.60
N ARG A 185 28.71 -7.16 4.18
CA ARG A 185 28.49 -8.37 4.98
C ARG A 185 29.00 -8.17 6.42
N GLY A 186 28.52 -9.00 7.32
CA GLY A 186 29.10 -9.11 8.67
C GLY A 186 28.47 -8.21 9.74
N LYS A 187 27.43 -7.43 9.41
CA LYS A 187 26.61 -6.68 10.38
C LYS A 187 25.14 -7.03 10.20
N PRO A 188 24.33 -7.01 11.27
CA PRO A 188 22.87 -7.12 11.11
C PRO A 188 22.32 -6.06 10.14
N ARG A 189 21.55 -6.51 9.16
CA ARG A 189 20.95 -5.69 8.09
C ARG A 189 19.54 -5.34 8.47
N VAL A 190 19.29 -4.07 8.71
CA VAL A 190 17.98 -3.55 9.07
C VAL A 190 17.41 -2.84 7.87
N LEU A 191 16.23 -3.25 7.40
CA LEU A 191 15.63 -2.77 6.17
C LEU A 191 14.40 -1.89 6.43
N PHE A 192 14.43 -0.67 5.92
CA PHE A 192 13.23 0.12 5.67
C PHE A 192 12.93 0.11 4.16
N ALA A 193 11.93 -0.68 3.73
CA ALA A 193 11.47 -0.71 2.33
C ALA A 193 10.23 0.18 2.16
N GLY A 194 10.44 1.40 1.67
CA GLY A 194 9.34 2.35 1.48
C GLY A 194 9.80 3.69 0.94
N ASN A 195 8.83 4.44 0.43
CA ASN A 195 9.10 5.77 -0.11
C ASN A 195 9.27 6.79 1.00
N ILE A 196 10.16 7.75 0.77
CA ILE A 196 10.28 8.98 1.55
C ILE A 196 9.32 10.02 0.97
N TYR A 197 8.62 10.73 1.83
CA TYR A 197 7.70 11.80 1.41
C TYR A 197 8.47 12.93 0.72
N ASN A 198 7.81 13.58 -0.25
CA ASN A 198 8.39 14.72 -0.94
C ASN A 198 8.31 15.98 -0.07
N GLU A 199 9.44 16.66 0.17
CA GLU A 199 9.50 17.86 1.00
C GLU A 199 8.60 19.00 0.48
N GLY A 200 8.51 19.16 -0.84
CA GLY A 200 7.68 20.22 -1.44
C GLY A 200 6.17 20.02 -1.28
N SER A 201 5.70 18.77 -1.23
CA SER A 201 4.27 18.46 -1.12
C SER A 201 3.84 17.96 0.27
N GLN A 202 4.76 17.44 1.06
CA GLN A 202 4.50 16.81 2.36
C GLN A 202 5.67 17.05 3.33
N PRO A 203 6.00 18.35 3.61
CA PRO A 203 7.22 18.72 4.33
C PRO A 203 7.27 18.14 5.74
N GLU A 204 6.15 18.14 6.47
CA GLU A 204 6.10 17.63 7.85
C GLU A 204 6.31 16.11 7.91
N ALA A 205 5.65 15.38 7.03
CA ALA A 205 5.81 13.92 6.95
C ALA A 205 7.23 13.54 6.52
N ASN A 206 7.84 14.29 5.60
CA ASN A 206 9.25 14.13 5.24
C ASN A 206 10.15 14.38 6.45
N ALA A 207 10.00 15.53 7.11
CA ALA A 207 10.83 15.91 8.24
C ALA A 207 10.78 14.88 9.39
N VAL A 208 9.59 14.42 9.76
CA VAL A 208 9.40 13.41 10.81
C VAL A 208 10.05 12.10 10.41
N LEU A 209 9.78 11.59 9.22
CA LEU A 209 10.29 10.29 8.77
C LEU A 209 11.82 10.28 8.65
N VAL A 210 12.40 11.31 8.00
CA VAL A 210 13.84 11.43 7.82
C VAL A 210 14.56 11.59 9.16
N SER A 211 14.02 12.42 10.08
CA SER A 211 14.57 12.57 11.42
C SER A 211 14.63 11.25 12.18
N LYS A 212 13.52 10.49 12.18
CA LYS A 212 13.45 9.18 12.84
C LYS A 212 14.41 8.17 12.21
N LEU A 213 14.50 8.10 10.88
CA LEU A 213 15.42 7.18 10.20
C LEU A 213 16.88 7.52 10.50
N ASN A 214 17.25 8.79 10.52
CA ASN A 214 18.60 9.23 10.91
C ASN A 214 18.93 8.87 12.36
N GLN A 215 18.00 9.10 13.30
CA GLN A 215 18.16 8.74 14.70
C GLN A 215 18.28 7.21 14.88
N LEU A 216 17.41 6.45 14.20
CA LEU A 216 17.45 5.00 14.24
C LEU A 216 18.75 4.46 13.66
N GLY A 217 19.20 4.99 12.51
CA GLY A 217 20.46 4.61 11.89
C GLY A 217 21.66 4.84 12.83
N ARG A 218 21.72 5.99 13.52
CA ARG A 218 22.73 6.28 14.55
C ARG A 218 22.67 5.29 15.70
N SER A 219 21.50 5.02 16.24
CA SER A 219 21.33 4.11 17.36
C SER A 219 21.72 2.68 17.00
N LEU A 220 21.36 2.22 15.80
CA LEU A 220 21.76 0.93 15.26
C LEU A 220 23.27 0.84 15.02
N GLY A 221 23.89 1.90 14.46
CA GLY A 221 25.33 1.97 14.25
C GLY A 221 26.13 1.78 15.53
N ARG A 222 25.72 2.43 16.64
CA ARG A 222 26.32 2.22 17.97
C ARG A 222 26.19 0.77 18.48
N ARG A 223 25.19 0.03 18.00
CA ARG A 223 24.93 -1.38 18.34
C ARG A 223 25.50 -2.37 17.33
N GLY A 224 26.28 -1.89 16.35
CA GLY A 224 26.94 -2.73 15.35
C GLY A 224 26.04 -3.19 14.20
N ALA A 225 24.83 -2.63 14.02
CA ALA A 225 23.92 -2.91 12.92
C ALA A 225 23.92 -1.78 11.87
N ARG A 226 23.41 -2.04 10.68
CA ARG A 226 23.33 -1.07 9.58
C ARG A 226 21.88 -0.91 9.09
N LEU A 227 21.41 0.35 9.00
CA LEU A 227 20.12 0.67 8.42
C LEU A 227 20.24 0.88 6.92
N TYR A 228 19.42 0.15 6.17
CA TYR A 228 19.29 0.26 4.72
C TYR A 228 17.90 0.79 4.36
N LEU A 229 17.87 1.74 3.43
CA LEU A 229 16.63 2.30 2.90
C LEU A 229 16.47 1.90 1.42
N LEU A 230 15.37 1.23 1.13
CA LEU A 230 14.97 0.80 -0.21
C LEU A 230 13.68 1.52 -0.62
N GLY A 231 13.72 2.33 -1.67
CA GLY A 231 12.54 3.04 -2.15
C GLY A 231 12.90 4.33 -2.88
N SER A 232 11.88 5.11 -3.21
CA SER A 232 12.03 6.40 -3.88
C SER A 232 11.61 7.56 -2.96
N GLY A 233 11.85 8.78 -3.40
CA GLY A 233 11.40 9.99 -2.73
C GLY A 233 12.55 10.94 -2.42
N ASP A 234 12.29 11.93 -1.58
CA ASP A 234 13.26 12.94 -1.23
C ASP A 234 14.18 12.47 -0.10
N VAL A 235 15.37 12.05 -0.48
CA VAL A 235 16.41 11.50 0.40
C VAL A 235 17.51 12.52 0.72
N SER A 236 17.38 13.77 0.28
CA SER A 236 18.41 14.81 0.39
C SER A 236 18.87 15.08 1.83
N ARG A 237 17.99 14.85 2.81
CA ARG A 237 18.24 15.05 4.25
C ARG A 237 18.57 13.78 5.02
N LEU A 238 18.70 12.63 4.34
CA LEU A 238 19.21 11.42 4.98
C LEU A 238 20.70 11.57 5.30
N ASP A 239 21.08 11.08 6.47
CA ASP A 239 22.46 11.06 6.91
C ASP A 239 23.18 9.82 6.35
N PRO A 240 24.05 9.96 5.33
CA PRO A 240 24.69 8.84 4.65
C PRO A 240 25.69 8.06 5.56
N GLU A 241 26.14 8.67 6.65
CA GLU A 241 26.98 7.97 7.64
C GLU A 241 26.18 6.89 8.36
N HIS A 242 24.89 7.11 8.60
CA HIS A 242 24.05 6.26 9.43
C HIS A 242 23.00 5.45 8.65
N VAL A 243 22.61 5.92 7.47
CA VAL A 243 21.60 5.26 6.61
C VAL A 243 22.18 5.01 5.22
N THR A 244 22.23 3.76 4.79
CA THR A 244 22.61 3.41 3.43
C THR A 244 21.39 3.43 2.51
N TYR A 245 21.34 4.40 1.60
CA TYR A 245 20.29 4.46 0.59
C TYR A 245 20.59 3.52 -0.58
N LEU A 246 19.69 2.58 -0.85
CA LEU A 246 19.81 1.57 -1.91
C LEU A 246 19.13 1.97 -3.21
N GLY A 247 18.36 3.08 -3.19
CA GLY A 247 17.58 3.52 -4.34
C GLY A 247 16.25 2.79 -4.51
N ALA A 248 15.53 3.16 -5.55
CA ALA A 248 14.34 2.44 -6.01
C ALA A 248 14.77 1.25 -6.86
N VAL A 249 14.13 0.10 -6.63
CA VAL A 249 14.39 -1.12 -7.38
C VAL A 249 13.10 -1.69 -7.95
N GLU A 250 13.19 -2.56 -8.94
CA GLU A 250 12.06 -3.35 -9.42
C GLU A 250 11.36 -4.06 -8.26
N TYR A 251 10.02 -4.13 -8.32
CA TYR A 251 9.22 -4.83 -7.32
C TYR A 251 9.69 -6.27 -7.09
N ARG A 252 10.01 -6.99 -8.17
CA ARG A 252 10.53 -8.35 -8.09
C ARG A 252 11.84 -8.41 -7.31
N ARG A 253 12.77 -7.48 -7.54
CA ARG A 253 14.07 -7.42 -6.85
C ARG A 253 13.95 -6.99 -5.39
N SER A 254 12.90 -6.24 -5.03
CA SER A 254 12.69 -5.83 -3.63
C SER A 254 12.52 -7.03 -2.69
N TRP A 255 12.02 -8.17 -3.21
CA TRP A 255 11.89 -9.40 -2.43
C TRP A 255 13.23 -10.00 -2.02
N ASP A 256 14.27 -9.84 -2.84
CA ASP A 256 15.61 -10.30 -2.48
C ASP A 256 16.19 -9.49 -1.33
N TYR A 257 16.02 -8.16 -1.34
CA TYR A 257 16.41 -7.32 -0.21
C TYR A 257 15.68 -7.71 1.08
N MET A 258 14.39 -7.99 1.02
CA MET A 258 13.63 -8.42 2.18
C MET A 258 14.08 -9.80 2.72
N ARG A 259 14.40 -10.75 1.82
CA ARG A 259 14.88 -12.09 2.24
C ARG A 259 16.27 -12.11 2.85
N HIS A 260 17.13 -11.22 2.38
CA HIS A 260 18.51 -11.12 2.84
C HIS A 260 18.73 -10.09 3.96
N ALA A 261 17.67 -9.44 4.43
CA ALA A 261 17.68 -8.62 5.64
C ALA A 261 17.52 -9.51 6.90
N ASP A 262 17.98 -8.99 8.03
CA ASP A 262 17.81 -9.64 9.33
C ASP A 262 16.52 -9.16 10.03
N VAL A 263 16.18 -7.86 9.88
CA VAL A 263 14.98 -7.24 10.47
C VAL A 263 14.41 -6.18 9.53
N GLY A 264 13.10 -6.19 9.36
CA GLY A 264 12.34 -5.12 8.71
C GLY A 264 11.83 -4.10 9.73
N VAL A 265 11.94 -2.80 9.42
CA VAL A 265 11.44 -1.74 10.31
C VAL A 265 10.31 -0.95 9.67
N VAL A 266 9.35 -0.54 10.50
CA VAL A 266 8.19 0.24 10.10
C VAL A 266 8.08 1.46 11.01
N VAL A 267 8.25 2.64 10.42
CA VAL A 267 8.32 3.92 11.12
C VAL A 267 7.11 4.77 10.77
N VAL A 268 6.48 5.36 11.77
CA VAL A 268 5.32 6.26 11.63
C VAL A 268 5.81 7.66 11.25
N ALA A 269 5.33 8.18 10.14
CA ALA A 269 5.69 9.51 9.64
C ALA A 269 4.71 10.63 10.07
N GLY A 270 3.76 10.30 10.94
CA GLY A 270 2.75 11.24 11.46
C GLY A 270 1.44 10.53 11.78
N THR A 271 0.53 11.24 12.43
CA THR A 271 -0.73 10.70 12.94
C THR A 271 -1.72 10.29 11.85
N PHE A 272 -1.50 10.71 10.59
CA PHE A 272 -2.31 10.23 9.46
C PHE A 272 -2.25 8.71 9.26
N SER A 273 -1.24 8.05 9.82
CA SER A 273 -1.08 6.58 9.75
C SER A 273 -2.22 5.83 10.45
N HIS A 274 -2.94 6.48 11.38
CA HIS A 274 -3.97 5.82 12.18
C HIS A 274 -5.17 5.26 11.38
N ASN A 275 -5.36 5.67 10.13
CA ASN A 275 -6.38 5.08 9.26
C ASN A 275 -5.82 4.47 7.96
N ASN A 276 -4.48 4.47 7.83
CA ASN A 276 -3.76 3.85 6.73
C ASN A 276 -2.91 2.69 7.22
N GLU A 277 -2.99 1.56 6.56
CA GLU A 277 -2.15 0.40 6.85
C GLU A 277 -0.73 0.56 6.28
N SER A 278 0.25 0.01 6.99
CA SER A 278 1.59 -0.20 6.46
C SER A 278 1.68 -1.54 5.72
N THR A 279 1.70 -1.51 4.39
CA THR A 279 1.85 -2.73 3.58
C THR A 279 3.21 -3.41 3.77
N LYS A 280 4.23 -2.71 4.27
CA LYS A 280 5.55 -3.26 4.62
C LYS A 280 5.42 -4.44 5.57
N ILE A 281 4.54 -4.36 6.57
CA ILE A 281 4.29 -5.43 7.55
C ILE A 281 3.97 -6.74 6.84
N TYR A 282 3.01 -6.72 5.91
CA TYR A 282 2.64 -7.91 5.15
C TYR A 282 3.78 -8.46 4.30
N HIS A 283 4.56 -7.59 3.66
CA HIS A 283 5.67 -8.00 2.79
C HIS A 283 6.83 -8.62 3.57
N TYR A 284 7.21 -8.02 4.70
CA TYR A 284 8.27 -8.55 5.55
C TYR A 284 7.88 -9.92 6.12
N LEU A 285 6.71 -10.01 6.71
CA LEU A 285 6.22 -11.26 7.29
C LEU A 285 6.02 -12.35 6.24
N ARG A 286 5.66 -11.99 5.00
CA ARG A 286 5.50 -12.93 3.88
C ARG A 286 6.77 -13.67 3.51
N VAL A 287 7.93 -13.09 3.73
CA VAL A 287 9.24 -13.73 3.53
C VAL A 287 9.88 -14.23 4.83
N GLY A 288 9.15 -14.20 5.92
CA GLY A 288 9.67 -14.62 7.24
C GLY A 288 10.70 -13.63 7.82
N LEU A 289 10.68 -12.38 7.41
CA LEU A 289 11.53 -11.33 7.97
C LEU A 289 10.90 -10.80 9.26
N PRO A 290 11.59 -10.87 10.42
CA PRO A 290 11.11 -10.28 11.66
C PRO A 290 10.85 -8.77 11.52
N VAL A 291 9.78 -8.28 12.12
CA VAL A 291 9.35 -6.87 12.00
C VAL A 291 9.46 -6.16 13.34
N VAL A 292 10.05 -4.97 13.34
CA VAL A 292 9.90 -4.02 14.45
C VAL A 292 9.14 -2.79 13.95
N SER A 293 7.94 -2.60 14.44
CA SER A 293 7.04 -1.51 14.04
C SER A 293 6.81 -0.54 15.17
N GLU A 294 6.80 0.76 14.87
CA GLU A 294 6.16 1.71 15.77
C GLU A 294 4.65 1.47 15.82
N ALA A 295 4.06 1.65 16.99
CA ALA A 295 2.60 1.63 17.18
C ALA A 295 1.92 2.80 16.46
N GLY A 296 0.69 2.58 16.00
CA GLY A 296 -0.14 3.61 15.37
C GLY A 296 -0.57 3.27 13.94
N PHE A 297 -0.10 2.17 13.37
CA PHE A 297 -0.70 1.62 12.16
C PHE A 297 -1.89 0.73 12.50
N PRO A 298 -3.03 0.81 11.76
CA PRO A 298 -4.18 -0.05 12.00
C PRO A 298 -3.91 -1.55 11.89
N ASN A 299 -2.80 -1.93 11.28
CA ASN A 299 -2.37 -3.31 11.09
C ASN A 299 -1.08 -3.67 11.85
N ASP A 300 -0.72 -2.95 12.89
CA ASP A 300 0.42 -3.30 13.74
C ASP A 300 0.14 -4.57 14.57
N ASN A 301 -1.13 -4.88 14.85
CA ASN A 301 -1.55 -6.15 15.43
C ASN A 301 -1.09 -7.38 14.62
N VAL A 302 -0.94 -7.26 13.31
CA VAL A 302 -0.44 -8.36 12.45
C VAL A 302 0.97 -8.79 12.84
N VAL A 303 1.80 -7.86 13.34
CA VAL A 303 3.13 -8.17 13.86
C VAL A 303 3.05 -9.07 15.08
N THR A 304 2.15 -8.76 16.02
CA THR A 304 1.99 -9.53 17.25
C THR A 304 1.28 -10.86 17.02
N GLU A 305 0.27 -10.88 16.18
CA GLU A 305 -0.49 -12.10 15.82
C GLU A 305 0.36 -13.10 15.04
N SER A 306 1.23 -12.63 14.14
CA SER A 306 2.19 -13.49 13.43
C SER A 306 3.29 -14.04 14.34
N ARG A 307 3.48 -13.48 15.54
CA ARG A 307 4.56 -13.80 16.49
C ARG A 307 5.96 -13.67 15.90
N LEU A 308 6.14 -12.81 14.89
CA LEU A 308 7.41 -12.60 14.19
C LEU A 308 7.83 -11.12 14.26
N GLY A 309 7.92 -10.58 15.47
CA GLY A 309 8.39 -9.21 15.64
C GLY A 309 7.91 -8.55 16.92
N PHE A 310 8.07 -7.23 16.96
CA PHE A 310 7.73 -6.38 18.08
C PHE A 310 7.02 -5.11 17.62
N VAL A 311 6.11 -4.61 18.44
CA VAL A 311 5.54 -3.27 18.32
C VAL A 311 6.07 -2.44 19.48
N VAL A 312 6.60 -1.25 19.19
CA VAL A 312 7.17 -0.31 20.16
C VAL A 312 6.36 0.98 20.17
N GLU A 313 6.47 1.78 21.22
CA GLU A 313 5.80 3.07 21.27
C GLU A 313 6.27 4.00 20.16
N ASN A 314 5.33 4.79 19.63
CA ASN A 314 5.63 5.77 18.59
C ASN A 314 6.59 6.84 19.11
N GLY A 315 7.73 7.00 18.46
CA GLY A 315 8.79 7.94 18.86
C GLY A 315 9.85 7.36 19.79
N ASP A 316 9.68 6.15 20.31
CA ASP A 316 10.72 5.47 21.08
C ASP A 316 11.78 4.83 20.16
N ILE A 317 12.64 5.67 19.59
CA ILE A 317 13.67 5.24 18.65
C ILE A 317 14.75 4.38 19.31
N GLU A 318 15.13 4.66 20.55
CA GLU A 318 16.12 3.87 21.28
C GLU A 318 15.58 2.48 21.66
N GLY A 319 14.32 2.41 22.13
CA GLY A 319 13.62 1.15 22.36
C GLY A 319 13.44 0.36 21.06
N MET A 320 13.11 1.03 19.95
CA MET A 320 13.04 0.42 18.63
C MET A 320 14.40 -0.21 18.23
N ALA A 321 15.49 0.53 18.38
CA ALA A 321 16.82 0.02 18.06
C ALA A 321 17.21 -1.18 18.95
N ALA A 322 16.87 -1.16 20.23
CA ALA A 322 17.09 -2.29 21.14
C ALA A 322 16.29 -3.53 20.69
N LYS A 323 15.02 -3.36 20.33
CA LYS A 323 14.17 -4.45 19.84
C LYS A 323 14.61 -4.98 18.47
N VAL A 324 15.21 -4.15 17.63
CA VAL A 324 15.81 -4.59 16.36
C VAL A 324 16.99 -5.53 16.62
N ILE A 325 17.88 -5.21 17.56
CA ILE A 325 18.99 -6.10 17.91
C ILE A 325 18.50 -7.41 18.53
N GLU A 326 17.51 -7.34 19.41
CA GLU A 326 16.85 -8.52 19.97
C GLU A 326 16.25 -9.39 18.85
N ALA A 327 15.53 -8.76 17.91
CA ALA A 327 14.89 -9.46 16.79
C ALA A 327 15.92 -10.15 15.86
N ALA A 328 17.07 -9.50 15.61
CA ALA A 328 18.12 -10.07 14.77
C ALA A 328 18.81 -11.30 15.41
N GLN A 329 18.83 -11.38 16.74
CA GLN A 329 19.48 -12.45 17.48
C GLN A 329 18.55 -13.60 17.88
N ARG A 330 17.25 -13.36 17.88
CA ARG A 330 16.25 -14.32 18.34
C ARG A 330 15.99 -15.40 17.30
N ALA A 331 15.87 -16.65 17.77
CA ALA A 331 15.33 -17.73 16.96
C ALA A 331 13.81 -17.57 16.79
N TRP A 332 13.37 -17.47 15.55
CA TRP A 332 11.97 -17.25 15.19
C TRP A 332 11.37 -18.43 14.44
N ASP A 333 10.09 -18.73 14.70
CA ASP A 333 9.29 -19.62 13.86
C ASP A 333 8.79 -18.86 12.63
N ARG A 334 9.66 -18.73 11.63
CA ARG A 334 9.38 -17.99 10.40
C ARG A 334 8.29 -18.66 9.55
N GLU A 335 8.25 -19.98 9.56
CA GLU A 335 7.27 -20.75 8.77
C GLU A 335 5.83 -20.53 9.26
N SER A 336 5.61 -20.51 10.57
CA SER A 336 4.31 -20.20 11.14
C SER A 336 3.85 -18.79 10.80
N ALA A 337 4.74 -17.81 10.82
CA ALA A 337 4.41 -16.44 10.43
C ALA A 337 4.06 -16.33 8.94
N ILE A 338 4.83 -16.98 8.06
CA ILE A 338 4.54 -17.04 6.62
C ILE A 338 3.16 -17.67 6.39
N ARG A 339 2.86 -18.79 7.06
CA ARG A 339 1.57 -19.47 6.97
C ARG A 339 0.43 -18.55 7.42
N TYR A 340 0.58 -17.87 8.55
CA TYR A 340 -0.39 -16.90 9.05
C TYR A 340 -0.70 -15.82 7.99
N ILE A 341 0.32 -15.26 7.33
CA ILE A 341 0.14 -14.27 6.27
C ILE A 341 -0.57 -14.87 5.06
N LEU A 342 -0.22 -16.08 4.65
CA LEU A 342 -0.86 -16.75 3.51
C LEU A 342 -2.35 -17.04 3.76
N GLU A 343 -2.69 -17.40 4.96
CA GLU A 343 -4.07 -17.74 5.36
C GLU A 343 -4.96 -16.49 5.51
N ASN A 344 -4.38 -15.33 5.89
CA ASN A 344 -5.18 -14.19 6.33
C ASN A 344 -4.98 -12.91 5.50
N HIS A 345 -3.84 -12.70 4.83
CA HIS A 345 -3.46 -11.38 4.33
C HIS A 345 -3.01 -11.33 2.86
N THR A 346 -3.38 -12.32 2.05
CA THR A 346 -3.07 -12.29 0.61
C THR A 346 -4.11 -11.47 -0.19
N TRP A 347 -3.77 -11.11 -1.42
CA TRP A 347 -4.71 -10.45 -2.34
C TRP A 347 -5.93 -11.32 -2.64
N GLU A 348 -5.77 -12.64 -2.69
CA GLU A 348 -6.87 -13.59 -2.82
C GLU A 348 -7.91 -13.39 -1.72
N LYS A 349 -7.46 -13.33 -0.47
CA LYS A 349 -8.36 -13.09 0.69
C LYS A 349 -9.08 -11.74 0.62
N ARG A 350 -8.46 -10.73 0.02
CA ARG A 350 -9.10 -9.41 -0.17
C ARG A 350 -10.16 -9.44 -1.26
N VAL A 351 -9.96 -10.26 -2.29
CA VAL A 351 -10.92 -10.41 -3.39
C VAL A 351 -12.16 -11.17 -2.96
N ASP A 352 -12.08 -12.07 -1.97
CA ASP A 352 -13.26 -12.80 -1.44
C ASP A 352 -14.40 -11.84 -1.03
N THR A 353 -14.07 -10.68 -0.46
CA THR A 353 -15.07 -9.65 -0.12
C THR A 353 -15.78 -9.10 -1.35
N TYR A 354 -15.03 -8.84 -2.42
CA TYR A 354 -15.62 -8.37 -3.68
C TYR A 354 -16.42 -9.48 -4.37
N ALA A 355 -15.88 -10.70 -4.41
CA ALA A 355 -16.56 -11.85 -5.01
C ALA A 355 -17.90 -12.13 -4.32
N ALA A 356 -17.94 -12.15 -2.98
CA ALA A 356 -19.16 -12.32 -2.23
C ALA A 356 -20.18 -11.19 -2.51
N LEU A 357 -19.70 -9.94 -2.65
CA LEU A 357 -20.54 -8.80 -3.02
C LEU A 357 -21.14 -8.97 -4.42
N LEU A 358 -20.31 -9.30 -5.40
CA LEU A 358 -20.72 -9.48 -6.79
C LEU A 358 -21.71 -10.64 -6.93
N THR A 359 -21.42 -11.77 -6.30
CA THR A 359 -22.34 -12.92 -6.26
C THR A 359 -23.71 -12.54 -5.72
N ARG A 360 -23.76 -11.79 -4.61
CA ARG A 360 -25.04 -11.34 -4.01
C ARG A 360 -25.90 -10.52 -5.01
N HIS A 361 -25.27 -9.71 -5.85
CA HIS A 361 -25.99 -8.80 -6.76
C HIS A 361 -26.25 -9.39 -8.15
N PHE A 362 -25.38 -10.30 -8.61
CA PHE A 362 -25.35 -10.76 -9.99
C PHE A 362 -25.48 -12.28 -10.14
N ALA A 363 -25.65 -13.06 -9.05
CA ALA A 363 -25.74 -14.52 -9.09
C ALA A 363 -26.81 -15.09 -10.06
N ARG A 364 -27.82 -14.29 -10.40
CA ARG A 364 -28.84 -14.69 -11.39
C ARG A 364 -28.41 -14.50 -12.84
N ARG A 365 -27.24 -13.91 -13.09
CA ARG A 365 -26.71 -13.60 -14.42
C ARG A 365 -25.44 -14.38 -14.77
N MET A 366 -24.94 -15.20 -13.84
CA MET A 366 -23.84 -16.09 -14.14
C MET A 366 -24.39 -17.33 -14.88
N PRO A 367 -23.80 -17.71 -16.02
CA PRO A 367 -24.19 -18.89 -16.77
C PRO A 367 -23.96 -20.19 -16.01
#